data_c03ff9d779533bd76ace9d1957c1b4d6
#
_entry.id   c03ff9d779533bd76ace9d1957c1b4d6
#
_cell.length_a   1.000
_cell.length_b   1.000
_cell.length_c   1.000
_cell.angle_alpha   90.00
_cell.angle_beta   90.00
_cell.angle_gamma   90.00
#
_symmetry.space_group_name_H-M   'P 1'
#
loop_
_entity.id
_entity.type
_entity.pdbx_description
1 polymer ?
#
loop_
_entity_poly.entity_id
_entity_poly.type
_entity_poly.pdbx_seq_one_letter_code
_entity_poly.pdbx_strand_id
1 'polypeptide(L)'
;VPHHGSRTSSSPEFVASVNPDIALVAAGYRNRFGHPKDDVLDRYRELGSRIYRTDYDGALLLVISADGAVSVRRYRALYRRYWHAPLENPDLADDEDAAIGQVP
;
A
#
# COMPACT_ATOMS: atom_id res chain seq x y z
N VAL A 1 5.20 0.17 6.67
CA VAL A 1 6.02 1.38 6.43
C VAL A 1 6.00 2.24 7.67
N PRO A 2 7.15 2.45 8.29
CA PRO A 2 7.22 3.21 9.56
C PRO A 2 6.78 4.68 9.38
N HIS A 3 6.20 5.22 10.42
CA HIS A 3 5.90 6.65 10.57
C HIS A 3 5.19 7.23 9.34
N HIS A 4 4.20 6.50 8.82
CA HIS A 4 3.33 6.92 7.71
C HIS A 4 4.08 7.29 6.42
N GLY A 5 5.32 6.86 6.27
CA GLY A 5 6.12 7.16 5.09
C GLY A 5 6.91 8.47 5.17
N SER A 6 7.29 8.88 6.38
CA SER A 6 8.18 10.03 6.53
C SER A 6 9.59 9.71 6.06
N ARG A 7 10.32 10.75 5.62
CA ARG A 7 11.68 10.57 5.07
C ARG A 7 12.67 10.00 6.07
N THR A 8 12.53 10.35 7.34
CA THR A 8 13.51 9.98 8.35
C THR A 8 13.37 8.55 8.84
N SER A 9 12.24 7.89 8.58
CA SER A 9 11.98 6.56 9.12
C SER A 9 12.09 5.42 8.10
N SER A 10 12.28 5.74 6.83
CA SER A 10 12.50 4.75 5.78
C SER A 10 13.75 5.11 4.97
N SER A 11 14.91 5.07 5.63
CA SER A 11 16.18 5.32 4.96
C SER A 11 16.44 4.27 3.88
N PRO A 12 17.25 4.58 2.86
CA PRO A 12 17.59 3.59 1.83
C PRO A 12 18.17 2.31 2.42
N GLU A 13 19.00 2.42 3.45
CA GLU A 13 19.60 1.27 4.12
C GLU A 13 18.57 0.41 4.83
N PHE A 14 17.61 1.05 5.52
CA PHE A 14 16.53 0.34 6.19
C PHE A 14 15.67 -0.41 5.17
N VAL A 15 15.22 0.27 4.13
CA VAL A 15 14.35 -0.31 3.11
C VAL A 15 15.03 -1.48 2.40
N ALA A 16 16.31 -1.33 2.05
CA ALA A 16 17.08 -2.40 1.42
C ALA A 16 17.27 -3.59 2.36
N SER A 17 17.46 -3.33 3.65
CA SER A 17 17.64 -4.39 4.66
C SER A 17 16.37 -5.21 4.85
N VAL A 18 15.20 -4.57 4.89
CA VAL A 18 13.92 -5.26 5.03
C VAL A 18 13.52 -5.93 3.71
N ASN A 19 13.73 -5.25 2.59
CA ASN A 19 13.43 -5.73 1.23
C ASN A 19 12.04 -6.37 1.14
N PRO A 20 10.96 -5.65 1.43
CA PRO A 20 9.62 -6.23 1.49
C PRO A 20 9.04 -6.49 0.10
N ASP A 21 8.29 -7.57 -0.05
CA ASP A 21 7.47 -7.81 -1.26
C ASP A 21 6.24 -6.91 -1.27
N ILE A 22 5.68 -6.65 -0.10
CA ILE A 22 4.48 -5.85 0.08
C ILE A 22 4.77 -4.77 1.11
N ALA A 23 4.46 -3.52 0.76
CA ALA A 23 4.59 -2.37 1.64
C ALA A 23 3.21 -1.77 1.90
N LEU A 24 2.79 -1.73 3.16
CA LEU A 24 1.52 -1.13 3.58
C LEU A 24 1.78 0.22 4.20
N VAL A 25 1.15 1.26 3.69
CA VAL A 25 1.30 2.62 4.19
C VAL A 25 -0.02 3.07 4.82
N ALA A 26 0.02 3.36 6.12
CA ALA A 26 -1.10 3.97 6.80
C ALA A 26 -0.99 5.49 6.63
N ALA A 27 -1.89 6.08 5.85
CA ALA A 27 -1.89 7.50 5.55
C ALA A 27 -3.30 8.05 5.62
N GLY A 28 -3.45 9.24 6.21
CA GLY A 28 -4.72 9.94 6.24
C GLY A 28 -5.03 10.57 4.89
N TYR A 29 -6.30 10.58 4.51
CA TYR A 29 -6.74 11.28 3.31
C TYR A 29 -6.40 12.77 3.42
N ARG A 30 -5.66 13.29 2.45
CA ARG A 30 -5.22 14.70 2.41
C ARG A 30 -4.53 15.14 3.71
N ASN A 31 -3.66 14.27 4.27
CA ASN A 31 -2.98 14.63 5.50
C ASN A 31 -2.05 15.84 5.29
N ARG A 32 -2.02 16.71 6.29
CA ARG A 32 -1.29 17.99 6.22
C ARG A 32 0.23 17.83 6.15
N PHE A 33 0.75 16.67 6.55
CA PHE A 33 2.19 16.41 6.54
C PHE A 33 2.69 15.96 5.18
N GLY A 34 1.78 15.71 4.24
CA GLY A 34 2.15 15.19 2.92
C GLY A 34 2.81 13.82 2.97
N HIS A 35 2.42 12.98 3.90
CA HIS A 35 2.89 11.60 3.99
C HIS A 35 1.96 10.67 3.23
N PRO A 36 2.47 9.62 2.60
CA PRO A 36 3.90 9.30 2.48
C PRO A 36 4.61 10.23 1.49
N LYS A 37 5.90 10.43 1.69
CA LYS A 37 6.71 11.22 0.77
C LYS A 37 7.05 10.43 -0.48
N ASP A 38 7.13 11.11 -1.62
CA ASP A 38 7.36 10.44 -2.91
C ASP A 38 8.71 9.73 -2.96
N ASP A 39 9.75 10.33 -2.41
CA ASP A 39 11.07 9.71 -2.39
C ASP A 39 11.11 8.46 -1.51
N VAL A 40 10.31 8.40 -0.46
CA VAL A 40 10.16 7.18 0.35
C VAL A 40 9.47 6.09 -0.45
N LEU A 41 8.39 6.42 -1.15
CA LEU A 41 7.69 5.46 -1.99
C LEU A 41 8.60 4.92 -3.09
N ASP A 42 9.43 5.79 -3.69
CA ASP A 42 10.37 5.38 -4.73
C ASP A 42 11.38 4.35 -4.23
N ARG A 43 11.81 4.47 -2.97
CA ARG A 43 12.71 3.47 -2.38
C ARG A 43 12.10 2.08 -2.35
N TYR A 44 10.81 1.98 -2.05
CA TYR A 44 10.09 0.70 -2.06
C TYR A 44 9.83 0.23 -3.49
N ARG A 45 9.48 1.14 -4.41
CA ARG A 45 9.25 0.81 -5.83
C ARG A 45 10.49 0.23 -6.49
N GLU A 46 11.66 0.79 -6.21
CA GLU A 46 12.93 0.32 -6.77
C GLU A 46 13.26 -1.12 -6.36
N LEU A 47 12.77 -1.55 -5.21
CA LEU A 47 12.93 -2.94 -4.76
C LEU A 47 11.86 -3.88 -5.32
N GLY A 48 10.92 -3.36 -6.09
CA GLY A 48 9.82 -4.14 -6.62
C GLY A 48 8.69 -4.40 -5.62
N SER A 49 8.66 -3.67 -4.51
CA SER A 49 7.58 -3.80 -3.53
C SER A 49 6.25 -3.36 -4.12
N ARG A 50 5.19 -4.12 -3.86
CA ARG A 50 3.83 -3.72 -4.17
C ARG A 50 3.33 -2.82 -3.05
N ILE A 51 2.90 -1.61 -3.37
CA ILE A 51 2.55 -0.59 -2.38
C ILE A 51 1.04 -0.43 -2.28
N TYR A 52 0.51 -0.60 -1.07
CA TYR A 52 -0.88 -0.33 -0.72
C TYR A 52 -0.93 0.85 0.23
N ARG A 53 -1.89 1.76 0.04
CA ARG A 53 -2.00 2.98 0.82
C ARG A 53 -3.44 3.17 1.29
N THR A 54 -3.62 3.40 2.59
CA THR A 54 -4.97 3.58 3.12
C THR A 54 -5.66 4.85 2.62
N ASP A 55 -4.92 5.88 2.22
CA ASP A 55 -5.51 7.10 1.68
C ASP A 55 -6.16 6.91 0.31
N TYR A 56 -5.64 6.00 -0.53
CA TYR A 56 -6.25 5.63 -1.80
C TYR A 56 -7.14 4.39 -1.68
N ASP A 57 -6.68 3.40 -0.97
CA ASP A 57 -7.26 2.06 -0.98
C ASP A 57 -8.32 1.85 0.10
N GLY A 58 -8.40 2.78 1.07
CA GLY A 58 -9.24 2.60 2.25
C GLY A 58 -8.62 1.59 3.21
N ALA A 59 -9.46 0.95 4.00
CA ALA A 59 -8.98 -0.08 4.92
C ALA A 59 -8.34 -1.23 4.13
N LEU A 60 -7.26 -1.75 4.67
CA LEU A 60 -6.51 -2.86 4.07
C LEU A 60 -6.63 -4.08 4.97
N LEU A 61 -6.94 -5.21 4.38
CA LEU A 61 -6.97 -6.50 5.07
C LEU A 61 -5.90 -7.40 4.44
N LEU A 62 -4.90 -7.75 5.23
CA LEU A 62 -3.85 -8.67 4.83
C LEU A 62 -4.17 -10.05 5.39
N VAL A 63 -4.24 -11.03 4.52
CA VAL A 63 -4.49 -12.42 4.92
C VAL A 63 -3.27 -13.27 4.54
N ILE A 64 -2.72 -13.96 5.52
CA ILE A 64 -1.60 -14.86 5.33
C ILE A 64 -2.08 -16.28 5.64
N SER A 65 -2.02 -17.16 4.65
CA SER A 65 -2.41 -18.54 4.85
C SER A 65 -1.28 -19.36 5.46
N ALA A 66 -1.58 -20.57 5.92
CA ALA A 66 -0.62 -21.43 6.61
C ALA A 66 0.56 -21.82 5.72
N ASP A 67 0.39 -21.84 4.40
CA ASP A 67 1.45 -22.13 3.43
C ASP A 67 2.28 -20.90 3.06
N GLY A 68 2.01 -19.74 3.69
CA GLY A 68 2.74 -18.51 3.42
C GLY A 68 2.17 -17.67 2.28
N ALA A 69 1.11 -18.11 1.64
CA ALA A 69 0.47 -17.30 0.60
C ALA A 69 -0.19 -16.07 1.22
N VAL A 70 -0.08 -14.93 0.52
CA VAL A 70 -0.53 -13.64 1.01
C VAL A 70 -1.54 -13.04 0.05
N SER A 71 -2.66 -12.53 0.58
CA SER A 71 -3.60 -11.72 -0.19
C SER A 71 -3.90 -10.43 0.55
N VAL A 72 -4.16 -9.38 -0.22
CA VAL A 72 -4.50 -8.05 0.31
C VAL A 72 -5.84 -7.63 -0.26
N ARG A 73 -6.76 -7.22 0.60
CA ARG A 73 -8.06 -6.70 0.20
C ARG A 73 -8.11 -5.20 0.48
N ARG A 74 -8.62 -4.45 -0.48
CA ARG A 74 -8.73 -3.01 -0.41
C ARG A 74 -10.19 -2.63 -0.30
N TYR A 75 -10.56 -1.96 0.78
CA TYR A 75 -11.96 -1.64 1.04
C TYR A 75 -12.59 -0.82 -0.10
N ARG A 76 -11.91 0.19 -0.61
CA ARG A 76 -12.46 1.05 -1.66
C ARG A 76 -12.67 0.31 -2.97
N ALA A 77 -11.82 -0.65 -3.28
CA ALA A 77 -11.99 -1.47 -4.48
C ALA A 77 -13.23 -2.36 -4.38
N LEU A 78 -13.46 -2.95 -3.18
CA LEU A 78 -14.56 -3.90 -2.96
C LEU A 78 -15.91 -3.21 -2.69
N TYR A 79 -15.89 -2.04 -2.04
CA TYR A 79 -17.08 -1.38 -1.52
C TYR A 79 -17.16 0.08 -1.95
N ARG A 80 -16.79 0.38 -3.20
CA ARG A 80 -16.83 1.74 -3.72
C ARG A 80 -18.27 2.28 -3.68
N ARG A 81 -18.41 3.48 -3.15
CA ARG A 81 -19.69 4.20 -3.09
C ARG A 81 -19.61 5.41 -3.99
N TYR A 82 -20.78 5.90 -4.47
CA TYR A 82 -20.81 7.05 -5.37
C TYR A 82 -20.25 8.35 -4.75
N TRP A 83 -20.29 8.46 -3.42
CA TRP A 83 -19.71 9.62 -2.72
C TRP A 83 -18.21 9.52 -2.46
N HIS A 84 -17.59 8.40 -2.75
CA HIS A 84 -16.14 8.27 -2.64
C HIS A 84 -15.48 9.06 -3.77
N ALA A 85 -14.41 9.81 -3.45
CA ALA A 85 -13.61 10.44 -4.47
C ALA A 85 -13.06 9.35 -5.41
N PRO A 86 -12.94 9.65 -6.72
CA PRO A 86 -12.41 8.67 -7.67
C PRO A 86 -10.89 8.58 -7.56
N LEU A 87 -10.42 8.13 -6.40
CA LEU A 87 -8.99 7.97 -6.14
C LEU A 87 -8.57 6.57 -6.53
N GLU A 88 -7.52 6.50 -7.30
CA GLU A 88 -6.91 5.23 -7.69
C GLU A 88 -5.48 5.19 -7.23
N ASN A 89 -5.06 4.04 -6.73
CA ASN A 89 -3.68 3.84 -6.32
C ASN A 89 -2.83 3.66 -7.58
N PRO A 90 -1.90 4.58 -7.88
CA PRO A 90 -1.11 4.50 -9.11
C PRO A 90 -0.13 3.32 -9.13
N ASP A 91 0.10 2.69 -7.99
CA ASP A 91 1.02 1.57 -7.87
C ASP A 91 0.35 0.21 -8.12
N LEU A 92 -0.97 0.19 -8.35
CA LEU A 92 -1.72 -1.03 -8.57
C LEU A 92 -2.52 -0.95 -9.86
N ALA A 93 -2.58 -2.06 -10.59
CA ALA A 93 -3.46 -2.18 -11.74
C ALA A 93 -4.90 -2.47 -11.29
N ASP A 94 -5.88 -2.03 -12.08
CA ASP A 94 -7.30 -2.22 -11.75
C ASP A 94 -7.68 -3.69 -11.60
N ASP A 95 -7.14 -4.56 -12.42
CA ASP A 95 -7.45 -5.99 -12.41
C ASP A 95 -6.87 -6.71 -11.19
N GLU A 96 -5.93 -6.12 -10.49
CA GLU A 96 -5.44 -6.68 -9.22
C GLU A 96 -6.53 -6.69 -8.15
N ASP A 97 -7.46 -5.74 -8.23
CA ASP A 97 -8.59 -5.70 -7.30
C ASP A 97 -9.55 -6.86 -7.53
N ALA A 98 -9.71 -7.30 -8.76
CA ALA A 98 -10.54 -8.44 -9.09
C ALA A 98 -9.95 -9.76 -8.58
N ALA A 99 -8.64 -9.81 -8.40
CA ALA A 99 -7.94 -10.99 -7.89
C ALA A 99 -7.89 -11.07 -6.36
N ILE A 100 -8.38 -10.09 -5.65
CA ILE A 100 -8.28 -9.97 -4.19
C ILE A 100 -8.93 -11.13 -3.50
N GLY A 101 -9.82 -11.79 -3.77
CA GLY A 101 -10.34 -12.94 -3.05
C GLY A 101 -9.48 -14.19 -3.15
N GLN A 102 -8.44 -14.13 -3.93
CA GLN A 102 -7.57 -15.27 -4.19
C GLN A 102 -6.30 -15.17 -3.38
N VAL A 103 -5.89 -16.28 -2.86
CA VAL A 103 -4.60 -16.40 -2.18
C VAL A 103 -3.57 -16.70 -3.24
N PRO A 104 -2.58 -15.83 -3.38
CA PRO A 104 -1.53 -16.04 -4.38
C PRO A 104 -0.73 -17.32 -4.14
#